data_be54f0f4efafb934e524e22407fc9510
#
_entry.id   be54f0f4efafb934e524e22407fc9510
#
_cell.length_a   1.000
_cell.length_b   1.000
_cell.length_c   1.000
_cell.angle_alpha   90.00
_cell.angle_beta   90.00
_cell.angle_gamma   90.00
#
_symmetry.space_group_name_H-M   'P 1'
#
loop_
_entity.id
_entity.type
_entity.pdbx_description
1 polymer ?
#
loop_
_entity_poly.entity_id
_entity_poly.type
_entity_poly.pdbx_seq_one_letter_code
_entity_poly.pdbx_strand_id
1 'polypeptide(L)'
;VELGHAVTSITRDFEDGSPCFTVVTRDSHGRERTSHSGVVVIATGCYDHPNALGIPGEALPHVSHYYTEPHEFYRKDVVVVGGKNSAAEAALDLYRTGARVTLVHRRAELGSSIKYWVRPDIENRIKEGSITTRFDTRVVEIRPGEVVVEHDGQQESLPSDGVFLLTGYLANLEFLCSCGIDVDPETNIPSHDPETFETNVPGLYLAGAVVAGANRGEVFIENGRFHGQVVISEITRRLARTTTEEARA
;
A
#
# COMPACT_ATOMS: atom_id res chain seq x y z
N VAL A 1 14.82 -19.59 1.86
CA VAL A 1 13.73 -18.80 1.25
C VAL A 1 12.83 -19.77 0.51
N GLU A 2 11.54 -19.75 0.80
CA GLU A 2 10.53 -20.53 0.11
C GLU A 2 9.72 -19.60 -0.77
N LEU A 3 9.77 -19.81 -2.09
CA LEU A 3 9.02 -19.00 -3.06
C LEU A 3 7.70 -19.69 -3.42
N GLY A 4 6.69 -18.90 -3.80
CA GLY A 4 5.38 -19.41 -4.23
C GLY A 4 4.52 -19.95 -3.09
N HIS A 5 4.82 -19.58 -1.84
CA HIS A 5 4.03 -19.90 -0.66
C HIS A 5 3.46 -18.63 -0.05
N ALA A 6 2.14 -18.55 0.01
CA ALA A 6 1.45 -17.46 0.70
C ALA A 6 1.24 -17.85 2.18
N VAL A 7 1.56 -16.98 3.11
CA VAL A 7 1.17 -17.14 4.51
C VAL A 7 -0.32 -16.86 4.62
N THR A 8 -1.09 -17.81 5.13
CA THR A 8 -2.54 -17.71 5.26
C THR A 8 -2.99 -17.45 6.69
N SER A 9 -2.20 -17.86 7.68
CA SER A 9 -2.44 -17.53 9.08
C SER A 9 -1.17 -17.56 9.92
N ILE A 10 -1.17 -16.74 10.97
CA ILE A 10 -0.19 -16.74 12.05
C ILE A 10 -0.99 -16.72 13.35
N THR A 11 -0.88 -17.78 14.14
CA THR A 11 -1.52 -17.88 15.46
C THR A 11 -0.44 -17.99 16.54
N ARG A 12 -0.71 -17.37 17.68
CA ARG A 12 0.16 -17.52 18.84
C ARG A 12 -0.34 -18.68 19.69
N ASP A 13 0.53 -19.64 19.92
CA ASP A 13 0.28 -20.85 20.71
C ASP A 13 1.28 -20.97 21.86
N PHE A 14 1.19 -22.05 22.61
CA PHE A 14 2.15 -22.41 23.65
C PHE A 14 2.58 -23.85 23.43
N GLU A 15 3.89 -24.08 23.31
CA GLU A 15 4.49 -25.39 23.21
C GLU A 15 5.39 -25.60 24.43
N ASP A 16 5.16 -26.66 25.19
CA ASP A 16 5.84 -26.94 26.46
C ASP A 16 5.88 -25.76 27.46
N GLY A 17 4.80 -24.97 27.47
CA GLY A 17 4.68 -23.78 28.33
C GLY A 17 5.41 -22.52 27.82
N SER A 18 6.13 -22.61 26.71
CA SER A 18 6.79 -21.46 26.04
C SER A 18 5.91 -20.91 24.91
N PRO A 19 5.83 -19.59 24.74
CA PRO A 19 5.08 -19.00 23.64
C PRO A 19 5.74 -19.31 22.30
N CYS A 20 4.97 -19.82 21.35
CA CYS A 20 5.38 -20.07 19.98
C CYS A 20 4.33 -19.57 19.00
N PHE A 21 4.69 -19.45 17.74
CA PHE A 21 3.79 -19.13 16.65
C PHE A 21 3.61 -20.33 15.72
N THR A 22 2.37 -20.63 15.40
CA THR A 22 2.02 -21.55 14.32
C THR A 22 1.76 -20.72 13.06
N VAL A 23 2.58 -20.95 12.01
CA VAL A 23 2.49 -20.28 10.72
C VAL A 23 2.00 -21.27 9.68
N VAL A 24 0.86 -20.99 9.06
CA VAL A 24 0.31 -21.79 7.96
C VAL A 24 0.60 -21.09 6.63
N THR A 25 1.18 -21.85 5.70
CA THR A 25 1.44 -21.40 4.34
C THR A 25 0.69 -22.26 3.34
N ARG A 26 0.34 -21.66 2.17
CA ARG A 26 -0.33 -22.37 1.07
C ARG A 26 0.44 -22.12 -0.23
N ASP A 27 0.73 -23.20 -0.97
CA ASP A 27 1.37 -23.09 -2.28
C ASP A 27 0.36 -22.82 -3.42
N SER A 28 0.87 -22.62 -4.64
CA SER A 28 0.05 -22.38 -5.84
C SER A 28 -0.87 -23.56 -6.22
N HIS A 29 -0.65 -24.76 -5.65
CA HIS A 29 -1.47 -25.96 -5.84
C HIS A 29 -2.50 -26.14 -4.71
N GLY A 30 -2.58 -25.20 -3.77
CA GLY A 30 -3.48 -25.27 -2.63
C GLY A 30 -3.00 -26.17 -1.47
N ARG A 31 -1.79 -26.70 -1.51
CA ARG A 31 -1.24 -27.54 -0.43
C ARG A 31 -0.80 -26.65 0.72
N GLU A 32 -1.24 -27.03 1.90
CA GLU A 32 -0.88 -26.31 3.13
C GLU A 32 0.34 -26.96 3.81
N ARG A 33 1.11 -26.10 4.45
CA ARG A 33 2.22 -26.50 5.31
C ARG A 33 2.18 -25.66 6.59
N THR A 34 2.39 -26.34 7.71
CA THR A 34 2.50 -25.72 9.04
C THR A 34 3.95 -25.66 9.48
N SER A 35 4.35 -24.53 10.06
CA SER A 35 5.67 -24.33 10.66
C SER A 35 5.51 -23.68 12.03
N HIS A 36 6.43 -23.94 12.95
CA HIS A 36 6.46 -23.36 14.29
C HIS A 36 7.69 -22.49 14.46
N SER A 37 7.53 -21.36 15.19
CA SER A 37 8.62 -20.43 15.44
C SER A 37 8.40 -19.67 16.76
N GLY A 38 9.45 -19.42 17.52
CA GLY A 38 9.38 -18.57 18.72
C GLY A 38 9.22 -17.08 18.41
N VAL A 39 9.52 -16.65 17.19
CA VAL A 39 9.45 -15.26 16.74
C VAL A 39 9.02 -15.21 15.28
N VAL A 40 8.20 -14.23 14.92
CA VAL A 40 7.80 -13.96 13.54
C VAL A 40 8.02 -12.49 13.19
N VAL A 41 8.47 -12.23 11.97
CA VAL A 41 8.61 -10.88 11.40
C VAL A 41 7.71 -10.77 10.17
N ILE A 42 6.73 -9.86 10.19
CA ILE A 42 5.87 -9.55 9.05
C ILE A 42 6.50 -8.40 8.25
N ALA A 43 6.84 -8.67 7.00
CA ALA A 43 7.46 -7.69 6.08
C ALA A 43 6.73 -7.65 4.72
N THR A 44 5.41 -7.80 4.73
CA THR A 44 4.56 -7.96 3.55
C THR A 44 4.41 -6.69 2.72
N GLY A 45 4.80 -5.52 3.26
CA GLY A 45 4.60 -4.24 2.59
C GLY A 45 3.11 -3.84 2.51
N CYS A 46 2.75 -3.11 1.45
CA CYS A 46 1.40 -2.55 1.30
C CYS A 46 0.91 -2.50 -0.17
N TYR A 47 1.71 -2.93 -1.14
CA TYR A 47 1.42 -2.69 -2.56
C TYR A 47 0.28 -3.55 -3.11
N ASP A 48 0.00 -4.70 -2.50
CA ASP A 48 -1.00 -5.66 -2.98
C ASP A 48 -2.45 -5.28 -2.63
N HIS A 49 -2.65 -4.24 -1.81
CA HIS A 49 -3.98 -3.81 -1.36
C HIS A 49 -4.22 -2.33 -1.71
N PRO A 50 -4.73 -2.05 -2.94
CA PRO A 50 -5.07 -0.69 -3.32
C PRO A 50 -6.23 -0.15 -2.48
N ASN A 51 -6.21 1.17 -2.24
CA ASN A 51 -7.35 1.85 -1.63
C ASN A 51 -8.50 1.93 -2.61
N ALA A 52 -9.46 1.03 -2.49
CA ALA A 52 -10.69 1.07 -3.25
C ALA A 52 -11.49 2.34 -2.91
N LEU A 53 -12.17 2.90 -3.90
CA LEU A 53 -13.09 4.02 -3.73
C LEU A 53 -14.48 3.54 -3.31
N GLY A 54 -14.83 2.26 -3.59
CA GLY A 54 -16.13 1.67 -3.31
C GLY A 54 -17.25 2.24 -4.19
N ILE A 55 -16.92 2.67 -5.40
CA ILE A 55 -17.84 3.31 -6.34
C ILE A 55 -18.33 2.34 -7.43
N PRO A 56 -19.52 2.57 -8.00
CA PRO A 56 -19.98 1.82 -9.15
C PRO A 56 -18.98 1.89 -10.32
N GLY A 57 -18.71 0.74 -10.94
CA GLY A 57 -17.83 0.63 -12.09
C GLY A 57 -16.33 0.51 -11.78
N GLU A 58 -15.91 0.52 -10.51
CA GLU A 58 -14.50 0.39 -10.13
C GLU A 58 -13.84 -0.91 -10.60
N ALA A 59 -14.61 -1.99 -10.76
CA ALA A 59 -14.14 -3.29 -11.24
C ALA A 59 -14.24 -3.49 -12.76
N LEU A 60 -14.53 -2.44 -13.55
CA LEU A 60 -14.60 -2.54 -15.00
C LEU A 60 -13.23 -2.83 -15.63
N PRO A 61 -13.17 -3.56 -16.78
CA PRO A 61 -11.90 -4.00 -17.36
C PRO A 61 -10.92 -2.90 -17.77
N HIS A 62 -11.41 -1.68 -18.01
CA HIS A 62 -10.60 -0.51 -18.36
C HIS A 62 -10.18 0.32 -17.14
N VAL A 63 -10.47 -0.16 -15.92
CA VAL A 63 -10.07 0.47 -14.64
C VAL A 63 -8.94 -0.32 -14.01
N SER A 64 -7.90 0.37 -13.57
CA SER A 64 -6.78 -0.25 -12.87
C SER A 64 -6.33 0.59 -11.68
N HIS A 65 -5.95 -0.08 -10.60
CA HIS A 65 -5.24 0.53 -9.47
C HIS A 65 -3.71 0.53 -9.64
N TYR A 66 -3.24 -0.11 -10.72
CA TYR A 66 -1.81 -0.25 -11.01
C TYR A 66 -1.51 0.36 -12.37
N TYR A 67 -0.56 1.26 -12.39
CA TYR A 67 -0.03 1.78 -13.64
C TYR A 67 1.13 0.88 -14.12
N THR A 68 1.05 0.44 -15.37
CA THR A 68 2.04 -0.47 -15.95
C THR A 68 2.79 0.16 -17.10
N GLU A 69 2.06 0.55 -18.15
CA GLU A 69 2.73 1.11 -19.32
C GLU A 69 1.74 1.98 -20.14
N PRO A 70 2.21 3.04 -20.88
CA PRO A 70 1.34 4.03 -21.49
C PRO A 70 0.98 3.78 -22.96
N HIS A 71 1.66 2.89 -23.69
CA HIS A 71 1.59 2.84 -25.16
C HIS A 71 0.22 2.49 -25.70
N GLU A 72 -0.55 1.66 -24.99
CA GLU A 72 -1.91 1.31 -25.38
C GLU A 72 -2.89 2.51 -25.35
N PHE A 73 -2.48 3.59 -24.66
CA PHE A 73 -3.29 4.81 -24.50
C PHE A 73 -2.94 5.94 -25.48
N TYR A 74 -2.08 5.68 -26.48
CA TYR A 74 -1.78 6.68 -27.50
C TYR A 74 -3.03 7.22 -28.16
N ARG A 75 -3.23 8.55 -28.13
CA ARG A 75 -4.41 9.30 -28.63
C ARG A 75 -5.74 8.94 -27.96
N LYS A 76 -5.73 8.26 -26.83
CA LYS A 76 -6.91 7.94 -26.04
C LYS A 76 -7.12 8.96 -24.92
N ASP A 77 -8.36 9.01 -24.42
CA ASP A 77 -8.73 9.80 -23.25
C ASP A 77 -8.48 8.95 -21.99
N VAL A 78 -7.67 9.45 -21.07
CA VAL A 78 -7.31 8.72 -19.85
C VAL A 78 -7.56 9.58 -18.63
N VAL A 79 -8.30 9.02 -17.67
CA VAL A 79 -8.51 9.65 -16.37
C VAL A 79 -7.57 9.04 -15.34
N VAL A 80 -6.75 9.87 -14.72
CA VAL A 80 -5.87 9.49 -13.61
C VAL A 80 -6.41 10.08 -12.32
N VAL A 81 -6.73 9.24 -11.34
CA VAL A 81 -7.28 9.66 -10.05
C VAL A 81 -6.22 9.56 -8.98
N GLY A 82 -5.86 10.70 -8.39
CA GLY A 82 -4.82 10.75 -7.35
C GLY A 82 -4.17 12.13 -7.30
N GLY A 83 -3.26 12.32 -6.37
CA GLY A 83 -2.59 13.64 -6.20
C GLY A 83 -1.18 13.53 -5.59
N LYS A 84 -0.59 12.32 -5.56
CA LYS A 84 0.78 12.08 -5.06
C LYS A 84 1.67 11.53 -6.18
N ASN A 85 2.84 11.00 -5.82
CA ASN A 85 3.87 10.56 -6.77
C ASN A 85 3.33 9.66 -7.90
N SER A 86 2.64 8.58 -7.57
CA SER A 86 2.16 7.62 -8.58
C SER A 86 1.24 8.26 -9.62
N ALA A 87 0.33 9.15 -9.18
CA ALA A 87 -0.58 9.85 -10.09
C ALA A 87 0.17 10.87 -10.97
N ALA A 88 1.10 11.62 -10.39
CA ALA A 88 1.90 12.59 -11.14
C ALA A 88 2.82 11.91 -12.18
N GLU A 89 3.50 10.84 -11.79
CA GLU A 89 4.39 10.08 -12.67
C GLU A 89 3.60 9.41 -13.81
N ALA A 90 2.46 8.76 -13.51
CA ALA A 90 1.60 8.15 -14.52
C ALA A 90 1.01 9.18 -15.49
N ALA A 91 0.53 10.32 -14.98
CA ALA A 91 -0.02 11.39 -15.82
C ALA A 91 1.02 11.97 -16.78
N LEU A 92 2.27 12.17 -16.31
CA LEU A 92 3.37 12.62 -17.15
C LEU A 92 3.76 11.60 -18.21
N ASP A 93 3.82 10.32 -17.86
CA ASP A 93 4.22 9.25 -18.78
C ASP A 93 3.16 9.04 -19.86
N LEU A 94 1.89 8.99 -19.49
CA LEU A 94 0.75 8.97 -20.43
C LEU A 94 0.76 10.18 -21.38
N TYR A 95 0.97 11.39 -20.84
CA TYR A 95 1.07 12.61 -21.63
C TYR A 95 2.23 12.53 -22.67
N ARG A 96 3.41 12.11 -22.23
CA ARG A 96 4.59 11.98 -23.11
C ARG A 96 4.37 10.96 -24.24
N THR A 97 3.57 9.95 -24.00
CA THR A 97 3.18 8.96 -24.99
C THR A 97 2.09 9.47 -25.94
N GLY A 98 1.46 10.60 -25.64
CA GLY A 98 0.45 11.24 -26.49
C GLY A 98 -1.00 10.89 -26.13
N ALA A 99 -1.26 10.42 -24.91
CA ALA A 99 -2.61 10.33 -24.36
C ALA A 99 -3.17 11.72 -24.01
N ARG A 100 -4.49 11.87 -24.05
CA ARG A 100 -5.19 13.04 -23.51
C ARG A 100 -5.52 12.75 -22.06
N VAL A 101 -4.77 13.37 -21.15
CA VAL A 101 -4.83 13.05 -19.71
C VAL A 101 -5.67 14.06 -18.96
N THR A 102 -6.63 13.54 -18.18
CA THR A 102 -7.34 14.30 -17.16
C THR A 102 -6.97 13.77 -15.76
N LEU A 103 -6.35 14.62 -14.93
CA LEU A 103 -5.98 14.32 -13.55
C LEU A 103 -7.08 14.79 -12.60
N VAL A 104 -7.70 13.86 -11.88
CA VAL A 104 -8.76 14.14 -10.91
C VAL A 104 -8.19 14.02 -9.48
N HIS A 105 -8.36 15.05 -8.68
CA HIS A 105 -7.90 15.04 -7.29
C HIS A 105 -8.92 15.68 -6.34
N ARG A 106 -9.16 15.03 -5.20
CA ARG A 106 -10.15 15.45 -4.18
C ARG A 106 -9.75 16.68 -3.34
N ARG A 107 -8.55 17.24 -3.57
CA ARG A 107 -8.06 18.44 -2.88
C ARG A 107 -7.79 19.54 -3.89
N ALA A 108 -7.64 20.78 -3.40
CA ALA A 108 -7.39 21.97 -4.22
C ALA A 108 -6.05 21.95 -4.96
N GLU A 109 -5.10 21.14 -4.50
CA GLU A 109 -3.75 21.08 -5.05
C GLU A 109 -3.11 19.70 -4.92
N LEU A 110 -2.05 19.45 -5.67
CA LEU A 110 -1.24 18.25 -5.59
C LEU A 110 -0.54 18.14 -4.23
N GLY A 111 -0.40 16.89 -3.75
CA GLY A 111 0.23 16.59 -2.46
C GLY A 111 1.69 17.09 -2.38
N SER A 112 2.07 17.63 -1.22
CA SER A 112 3.43 18.14 -0.97
C SER A 112 4.54 17.07 -1.08
N SER A 113 4.19 15.80 -0.95
CA SER A 113 5.11 14.66 -1.02
C SER A 113 5.52 14.24 -2.43
N ILE A 114 5.10 14.96 -3.48
CA ILE A 114 5.59 14.71 -4.84
C ILE A 114 7.09 15.03 -4.88
N LYS A 115 7.87 14.09 -5.43
CA LYS A 115 9.33 14.18 -5.56
C LYS A 115 9.73 15.48 -6.23
N TYR A 116 10.75 16.14 -5.69
CA TYR A 116 11.17 17.49 -6.13
C TYR A 116 11.57 17.55 -7.62
N TRP A 117 11.98 16.43 -8.21
CA TRP A 117 12.29 16.36 -9.66
C TRP A 117 11.08 16.06 -10.56
N VAL A 118 9.96 15.57 -10.00
CA VAL A 118 8.71 15.32 -10.73
C VAL A 118 7.79 16.55 -10.68
N ARG A 119 7.75 17.23 -9.53
CA ARG A 119 6.85 18.37 -9.29
C ARG A 119 6.92 19.46 -10.35
N PRO A 120 8.10 19.99 -10.75
CA PRO A 120 8.15 21.08 -11.73
C PRO A 120 7.56 20.69 -13.09
N ASP A 121 7.74 19.45 -13.52
CA ASP A 121 7.23 19.00 -14.82
C ASP A 121 5.72 18.85 -14.81
N ILE A 122 5.15 18.19 -13.80
CA ILE A 122 3.69 18.04 -13.70
C ILE A 122 3.00 19.42 -13.57
N GLU A 123 3.53 20.34 -12.76
CA GLU A 123 2.99 21.68 -12.59
C GLU A 123 3.05 22.50 -13.90
N ASN A 124 4.14 22.37 -14.67
CA ASN A 124 4.25 23.01 -15.98
C ASN A 124 3.24 22.45 -16.97
N ARG A 125 3.07 21.10 -17.05
CA ARG A 125 2.07 20.48 -17.96
C ARG A 125 0.64 20.90 -17.61
N ILE A 126 0.33 21.05 -16.31
CA ILE A 126 -0.97 21.55 -15.85
C ILE A 126 -1.15 23.03 -16.24
N LYS A 127 -0.14 23.87 -15.98
CA LYS A 127 -0.19 25.31 -16.30
C LYS A 127 -0.35 25.58 -17.79
N GLU A 128 0.28 24.76 -18.64
CA GLU A 128 0.17 24.86 -20.10
C GLU A 128 -1.16 24.31 -20.64
N GLY A 129 -1.94 23.61 -19.82
CA GLY A 129 -3.16 22.93 -20.24
C GLY A 129 -2.90 21.61 -20.99
N SER A 130 -1.67 21.13 -21.01
CA SER A 130 -1.29 19.86 -21.64
C SER A 130 -1.83 18.65 -20.89
N ILE A 131 -1.98 18.77 -19.56
CA ILE A 131 -2.70 17.83 -18.68
C ILE A 131 -3.85 18.62 -18.08
N THR A 132 -5.08 18.17 -18.36
CA THR A 132 -6.28 18.75 -17.77
C THR A 132 -6.41 18.32 -16.32
N THR A 133 -6.87 19.23 -15.44
CA THR A 133 -7.07 18.91 -14.01
C THR A 133 -8.49 19.13 -13.57
N ARG A 134 -8.96 18.33 -12.63
CA ARG A 134 -10.17 18.51 -11.82
C ARG A 134 -9.76 18.42 -10.35
N PHE A 135 -9.45 19.56 -9.74
CA PHE A 135 -9.19 19.67 -8.31
C PHE A 135 -10.49 19.82 -7.53
N ASP A 136 -10.45 19.59 -6.21
CA ASP A 136 -11.61 19.55 -5.31
C ASP A 136 -12.75 18.64 -5.83
N THR A 137 -12.37 17.62 -6.60
CA THR A 137 -13.28 16.80 -7.39
C THR A 137 -13.12 15.33 -7.00
N ARG A 138 -14.24 14.63 -6.84
CA ARG A 138 -14.27 13.19 -6.54
C ARG A 138 -14.87 12.43 -7.71
N VAL A 139 -14.36 11.23 -7.96
CA VAL A 139 -15.02 10.27 -8.84
C VAL A 139 -16.16 9.63 -8.05
N VAL A 140 -17.35 9.59 -8.67
CA VAL A 140 -18.56 9.01 -8.05
C VAL A 140 -19.07 7.77 -8.78
N GLU A 141 -18.77 7.63 -10.07
CA GLU A 141 -19.13 6.46 -10.87
C GLU A 141 -18.19 6.34 -12.08
N ILE A 142 -17.90 5.11 -12.50
CA ILE A 142 -17.17 4.82 -13.75
C ILE A 142 -18.10 4.00 -14.65
N ARG A 143 -18.18 4.40 -15.92
CA ARG A 143 -18.98 3.73 -16.95
C ARG A 143 -18.11 3.40 -18.16
N PRO A 144 -18.55 2.50 -19.04
CA PRO A 144 -17.87 2.31 -20.31
C PRO A 144 -17.79 3.63 -21.10
N GLY A 145 -16.58 4.11 -21.36
CA GLY A 145 -16.30 5.34 -22.12
C GLY A 145 -16.38 6.65 -21.34
N GLU A 146 -16.77 6.67 -20.07
CA GLU A 146 -16.84 7.90 -19.27
C GLU A 146 -16.62 7.69 -17.78
N VAL A 147 -16.16 8.74 -17.11
CA VAL A 147 -16.04 8.82 -15.65
C VAL A 147 -16.91 9.97 -15.16
N VAL A 148 -17.85 9.67 -14.25
CA VAL A 148 -18.66 10.71 -13.59
C VAL A 148 -17.91 11.22 -12.38
N VAL A 149 -17.68 12.53 -12.36
CA VAL A 149 -17.04 13.23 -11.26
C VAL A 149 -17.97 14.22 -10.61
N GLU A 150 -17.71 14.57 -9.37
CA GLU A 150 -18.49 15.54 -8.59
C GLU A 150 -17.62 16.62 -7.99
N HIS A 151 -18.00 17.86 -8.19
CA HIS A 151 -17.42 19.08 -7.61
C HIS A 151 -18.52 19.95 -7.07
N ASP A 152 -18.48 20.32 -5.81
CA ASP A 152 -19.48 21.18 -5.13
C ASP A 152 -20.95 20.72 -5.37
N GLY A 153 -21.18 19.40 -5.35
CA GLY A 153 -22.50 18.81 -5.55
C GLY A 153 -22.98 18.79 -7.02
N GLN A 154 -22.16 19.27 -7.95
CA GLN A 154 -22.45 19.19 -9.39
C GLN A 154 -21.67 18.05 -10.04
N GLN A 155 -22.35 17.28 -10.85
CA GLN A 155 -21.77 16.16 -11.57
C GLN A 155 -21.42 16.53 -13.01
N GLU A 156 -20.27 16.05 -13.48
CA GLU A 156 -19.77 16.16 -14.85
C GLU A 156 -19.33 14.78 -15.34
N SER A 157 -19.57 14.46 -16.62
CA SER A 157 -19.01 13.28 -17.27
C SER A 157 -17.73 13.64 -18.04
N LEU A 158 -16.66 12.91 -17.77
CA LEU A 158 -15.37 13.02 -18.47
C LEU A 158 -15.21 11.84 -19.42
N PRO A 159 -14.86 12.03 -20.69
CA PRO A 159 -14.57 10.92 -21.61
C PRO A 159 -13.38 10.11 -21.12
N SER A 160 -13.44 8.78 -21.25
CA SER A 160 -12.37 7.91 -20.74
C SER A 160 -12.32 6.57 -21.46
N ASP A 161 -11.21 6.28 -22.11
CA ASP A 161 -10.85 4.97 -22.64
C ASP A 161 -10.14 4.10 -21.59
N GLY A 162 -9.58 4.72 -20.55
CA GLY A 162 -8.89 4.05 -19.46
C GLY A 162 -8.87 4.88 -18.17
N VAL A 163 -8.96 4.21 -17.05
CA VAL A 163 -8.98 4.84 -15.72
C VAL A 163 -7.91 4.26 -14.82
N PHE A 164 -7.06 5.11 -14.26
CA PHE A 164 -6.09 4.73 -13.25
C PHE A 164 -6.45 5.32 -11.88
N LEU A 165 -6.85 4.45 -10.95
CA LEU A 165 -7.19 4.82 -9.58
C LEU A 165 -5.94 4.75 -8.69
N LEU A 166 -5.07 5.75 -8.78
CA LEU A 166 -3.81 5.82 -8.04
C LEU A 166 -3.99 6.49 -6.66
N THR A 167 -4.94 5.97 -5.92
CA THR A 167 -5.42 6.46 -4.62
C THR A 167 -4.56 6.01 -3.44
N GLY A 168 -3.52 5.24 -3.73
CA GLY A 168 -2.58 4.66 -2.77
C GLY A 168 -2.95 3.22 -2.40
N TYR A 169 -2.20 2.66 -1.45
CA TYR A 169 -2.31 1.25 -1.06
C TYR A 169 -2.34 1.15 0.47
N LEU A 170 -2.84 0.08 1.05
CA LEU A 170 -2.81 -0.23 2.48
C LEU A 170 -2.12 -1.59 2.71
N ALA A 171 -1.51 -1.76 3.86
CA ALA A 171 -1.16 -3.09 4.32
C ALA A 171 -2.44 -3.95 4.38
N ASN A 172 -2.29 -5.27 4.34
CA ASN A 172 -3.43 -6.16 4.56
C ASN A 172 -3.86 -6.09 6.03
N LEU A 173 -4.74 -5.13 6.35
CA LEU A 173 -5.18 -4.88 7.72
C LEU A 173 -5.95 -6.07 8.29
N GLU A 174 -6.75 -6.75 7.48
CA GLU A 174 -7.49 -7.94 7.89
C GLU A 174 -6.52 -9.04 8.34
N PHE A 175 -5.47 -9.28 7.57
CA PHE A 175 -4.43 -10.24 7.94
C PHE A 175 -3.70 -9.83 9.23
N LEU A 176 -3.33 -8.55 9.38
CA LEU A 176 -2.68 -8.06 10.60
C LEU A 176 -3.57 -8.23 11.83
N CYS A 177 -4.85 -7.87 11.73
CA CYS A 177 -5.82 -8.07 12.80
C CYS A 177 -6.04 -9.56 13.11
N SER A 178 -6.04 -10.43 12.10
CA SER A 178 -6.15 -11.88 12.31
C SER A 178 -4.95 -12.48 13.05
N CYS A 179 -3.80 -11.82 12.98
CA CYS A 179 -2.61 -12.17 13.78
C CYS A 179 -2.64 -11.61 15.21
N GLY A 180 -3.72 -10.92 15.60
CA GLY A 180 -3.87 -10.29 16.92
C GLY A 180 -3.20 -8.92 17.03
N ILE A 181 -2.77 -8.31 15.92
CA ILE A 181 -2.18 -6.98 15.91
C ILE A 181 -3.31 -5.94 15.96
N ASP A 182 -3.24 -5.04 16.94
CA ASP A 182 -4.12 -3.90 17.01
C ASP A 182 -3.78 -2.90 15.89
N VAL A 183 -4.80 -2.36 15.23
CA VAL A 183 -4.64 -1.36 14.18
C VAL A 183 -5.44 -0.12 14.54
N ASP A 184 -4.81 1.03 14.51
CA ASP A 184 -5.48 2.31 14.72
C ASP A 184 -6.48 2.58 13.58
N PRO A 185 -7.79 2.75 13.88
CA PRO A 185 -8.83 2.86 12.87
C PRO A 185 -8.79 4.17 12.05
N GLU A 186 -8.15 5.22 12.57
CA GLU A 186 -8.06 6.51 11.87
C GLU A 186 -6.84 6.57 10.95
N THR A 187 -5.70 6.08 11.43
CA THR A 187 -4.42 6.14 10.72
C THR A 187 -4.07 4.86 9.97
N ASN A 188 -4.76 3.74 10.28
CA ASN A 188 -4.44 2.40 9.80
C ASN A 188 -3.01 1.97 10.14
N ILE A 189 -2.40 2.55 11.18
CA ILE A 189 -1.07 2.18 11.65
C ILE A 189 -1.22 0.96 12.56
N PRO A 190 -0.52 -0.15 12.28
CA PRO A 190 -0.48 -1.29 13.18
C PRO A 190 0.32 -0.94 14.43
N SER A 191 -0.18 -1.37 15.58
CA SER A 191 0.45 -1.14 16.89
C SER A 191 1.82 -1.80 16.94
N HIS A 192 2.85 -1.00 17.19
CA HIS A 192 4.22 -1.47 17.37
C HIS A 192 5.04 -0.46 18.16
N ASP A 193 6.06 -0.94 18.84
CA ASP A 193 7.08 -0.09 19.46
C ASP A 193 7.97 0.52 18.37
N PRO A 194 8.12 1.85 18.29
CA PRO A 194 8.89 2.51 17.24
C PRO A 194 10.41 2.25 17.32
N GLU A 195 10.92 1.79 18.47
CA GLU A 195 12.34 1.51 18.66
C GLU A 195 12.71 0.06 18.33
N THR A 196 11.79 -0.88 18.54
CA THR A 196 12.04 -2.32 18.38
C THR A 196 11.25 -2.95 17.23
N PHE A 197 10.17 -2.29 16.78
CA PHE A 197 9.17 -2.80 15.84
C PHE A 197 8.41 -4.05 16.35
N GLU A 198 8.47 -4.36 17.65
CA GLU A 198 7.63 -5.39 18.25
C GLU A 198 6.19 -4.89 18.34
N THR A 199 5.24 -5.74 17.97
CA THR A 199 3.80 -5.39 18.03
C THR A 199 3.26 -5.55 19.46
N ASN A 200 1.95 -5.24 19.65
CA ASN A 200 1.23 -5.59 20.87
C ASN A 200 1.20 -7.12 21.14
N VAL A 201 1.56 -7.95 20.16
CA VAL A 201 1.71 -9.42 20.30
C VAL A 201 3.18 -9.74 20.54
N PRO A 202 3.61 -10.11 21.76
CA PRO A 202 5.00 -10.36 22.08
C PRO A 202 5.62 -11.46 21.20
N GLY A 203 6.75 -11.17 20.58
CA GLY A 203 7.46 -12.04 19.64
C GLY A 203 7.05 -11.86 18.19
N LEU A 204 6.06 -11.01 17.91
CA LEU A 204 5.62 -10.67 16.56
C LEU A 204 6.10 -9.26 16.21
N TYR A 205 6.89 -9.14 15.14
CA TYR A 205 7.54 -7.89 14.71
C TYR A 205 7.06 -7.47 13.33
N LEU A 206 7.17 -6.18 13.04
CA LEU A 206 6.91 -5.59 11.73
C LEU A 206 8.19 -5.04 11.12
N ALA A 207 8.33 -5.08 9.79
CA ALA A 207 9.43 -4.45 9.09
C ALA A 207 9.02 -3.91 7.70
N GLY A 208 9.58 -2.77 7.32
CA GLY A 208 9.30 -2.14 6.02
C GLY A 208 7.99 -1.37 5.96
N ALA A 209 7.42 -1.23 4.77
CA ALA A 209 6.27 -0.34 4.52
C ALA A 209 4.97 -0.74 5.23
N VAL A 210 4.88 -1.95 5.78
CA VAL A 210 3.73 -2.42 6.56
C VAL A 210 3.49 -1.56 7.81
N VAL A 211 4.53 -0.95 8.40
CA VAL A 211 4.43 -0.11 9.61
C VAL A 211 3.82 1.26 9.37
N ALA A 212 3.72 1.71 8.12
CA ALA A 212 3.44 3.12 7.80
C ALA A 212 1.93 3.48 7.80
N GLY A 213 1.03 2.50 7.86
CA GLY A 213 -0.41 2.75 7.79
C GLY A 213 -0.81 3.62 6.61
N ALA A 214 -1.60 4.66 6.82
CA ALA A 214 -2.00 5.63 5.80
C ALA A 214 -0.91 6.67 5.47
N ASN A 215 0.12 6.84 6.31
CA ASN A 215 1.19 7.86 6.19
C ASN A 215 2.39 7.40 5.36
N ARG A 216 2.19 6.70 4.27
CA ARG A 216 3.20 6.00 3.46
C ARG A 216 4.28 6.83 2.81
N GLY A 217 4.24 8.15 2.94
CA GLY A 217 5.32 9.04 2.51
C GLY A 217 6.59 8.95 3.36
N GLU A 218 6.59 8.12 4.41
CA GLU A 218 7.66 8.10 5.41
C GLU A 218 8.51 6.82 5.39
N VAL A 219 7.98 5.69 4.85
CA VAL A 219 8.74 4.43 4.78
C VAL A 219 8.98 4.03 3.33
N PHE A 220 10.22 4.15 2.92
CA PHE A 220 10.76 3.75 1.62
C PHE A 220 11.81 2.65 1.80
N ILE A 221 12.33 2.10 0.69
CA ILE A 221 13.42 1.12 0.73
C ILE A 221 14.64 1.71 1.45
N GLU A 222 14.93 2.99 1.22
CA GLU A 222 16.10 3.69 1.74
C GLU A 222 16.16 3.72 3.28
N ASN A 223 15.04 3.86 3.96
CA ASN A 223 14.95 3.86 5.42
C ASN A 223 14.41 2.55 5.97
N GLY A 224 13.43 1.94 5.34
CA GLY A 224 12.82 0.68 5.78
C GLY A 224 13.80 -0.51 5.83
N ARG A 225 14.88 -0.48 5.02
CA ARG A 225 15.95 -1.49 5.07
C ARG A 225 16.64 -1.60 6.42
N PHE A 226 16.64 -0.52 7.21
CA PHE A 226 17.25 -0.52 8.55
C PHE A 226 16.36 -1.18 9.61
N HIS A 227 15.06 -1.33 9.36
CA HIS A 227 14.15 -2.02 10.29
C HIS A 227 14.63 -3.46 10.57
N GLY A 228 15.12 -4.16 9.54
CA GLY A 228 15.66 -5.52 9.72
C GLY A 228 16.82 -5.60 10.70
N GLN A 229 17.72 -4.61 10.72
CA GLN A 229 18.85 -4.56 11.67
C GLN A 229 18.34 -4.36 13.10
N VAL A 230 17.39 -3.45 13.31
CA VAL A 230 16.78 -3.18 14.61
C VAL A 230 16.08 -4.42 15.14
N VAL A 231 15.19 -5.00 14.34
CA VAL A 231 14.41 -6.19 14.69
C VAL A 231 15.33 -7.37 15.07
N ILE A 232 16.34 -7.67 14.24
CA ILE A 232 17.25 -8.79 14.52
C ILE A 232 18.09 -8.54 15.79
N SER A 233 18.53 -7.30 16.03
CA SER A 233 19.25 -6.94 17.25
C SER A 233 18.38 -7.16 18.50
N GLU A 234 17.12 -6.78 18.46
CA GLU A 234 16.18 -6.98 19.55
C GLU A 234 15.88 -8.46 19.79
N ILE A 235 15.58 -9.21 18.72
CA ILE A 235 15.37 -10.66 18.80
C ILE A 235 16.56 -11.36 19.44
N THR A 236 17.78 -11.04 19.00
CA THR A 236 19.03 -11.62 19.54
C THR A 236 19.19 -11.30 21.03
N ARG A 237 18.92 -10.07 21.42
CA ARG A 237 18.97 -9.63 22.82
C ARG A 237 17.96 -10.39 23.69
N ARG A 238 16.76 -10.60 23.19
CA ARG A 238 15.68 -11.34 23.87
C ARG A 238 16.06 -12.81 24.07
N LEU A 239 16.49 -13.49 23.00
CA LEU A 239 16.89 -14.90 23.09
C LEU A 239 18.06 -15.12 24.07
N ALA A 240 19.05 -14.22 24.09
CA ALA A 240 20.15 -14.30 25.04
C ALA A 240 19.70 -14.16 26.51
N ARG A 241 18.67 -13.37 26.80
CA ARG A 241 18.10 -13.24 28.15
C ARG A 241 17.38 -14.51 28.58
N THR A 242 16.54 -15.07 27.71
CA THR A 242 15.80 -16.31 27.99
C THR A 242 16.78 -17.47 28.32
N THR A 243 17.80 -17.64 27.51
CA THR A 243 18.84 -18.68 27.75
C THR A 243 19.58 -18.46 29.09
N THR A 244 19.77 -17.22 29.51
CA THR A 244 20.45 -16.90 30.77
C THR A 244 19.55 -17.15 31.99
N GLU A 245 18.25 -16.92 31.86
CA GLU A 245 17.27 -17.18 32.91
C GLU A 245 17.04 -18.68 33.10
N GLU A 246 16.91 -19.45 32.01
CA GLU A 246 16.81 -20.91 32.05
C GLU A 246 18.09 -21.58 32.65
N ALA A 247 19.27 -21.02 32.40
CA ALA A 247 20.52 -21.55 32.99
C ALA A 247 20.67 -21.23 34.48
N ARG A 248 19.83 -20.36 35.06
CA ARG A 248 19.82 -19.98 36.46
C ARG A 248 18.72 -20.64 37.28
N ALA A 249 17.74 -21.24 36.64
CA ALA A 249 16.62 -21.97 37.25
C ALA A 249 16.97 -23.45 37.42
#